data_ce7b05453d091c60504843a9fde4fc30
#
_entry.id   ce7b05453d091c60504843a9fde4fc30
#
_cell.length_a   1.000
_cell.length_b   1.000
_cell.length_c   1.000
_cell.angle_alpha   90.00
_cell.angle_beta   90.00
_cell.angle_gamma   90.00
#
_symmetry.space_group_name_H-M   'P 1'
#
loop_
_entity.id
_entity.type
_entity.pdbx_description
1 polymer ?
#
loop_
_entity_poly.entity_id
_entity_poly.type
_entity_poly.pdbx_seq_one_letter_code
_entity_poly.pdbx_strand_id
1 'polypeptide(L)'
;MRVADAAALRAAKPDVVWHSGKLRARQTAEIYWSACNPAAAFSAARGLQPDDPPGWMRDQLVGETRSIMLVGHMPHLSRLLQALIDPPGGSAVRFPLHGCVALEEDGERWREIWSIEP
;
A
#
# COMPACT_ATOMS: atom_id res chain seq x y z
N MET A 1 15.40 -13.08 -3.70
CA MET A 1 14.25 -13.02 -2.77
C MET A 1 13.19 -12.11 -3.36
N ARG A 2 11.94 -12.57 -3.39
CA ARG A 2 10.83 -11.71 -3.83
C ARG A 2 10.58 -10.61 -2.80
N VAL A 3 10.09 -9.45 -3.26
CA VAL A 3 9.76 -8.34 -2.36
C VAL A 3 8.71 -8.75 -1.32
N ALA A 4 7.73 -9.59 -1.70
CA ALA A 4 6.73 -10.09 -0.76
C ALA A 4 7.36 -10.92 0.39
N ASP A 5 8.34 -11.74 0.09
CA ASP A 5 9.07 -12.52 1.10
C ASP A 5 9.89 -11.60 2.01
N ALA A 6 10.52 -10.58 1.42
CA ALA A 6 11.24 -9.57 2.20
C ALA A 6 10.31 -8.78 3.13
N ALA A 7 9.09 -8.46 2.66
CA ALA A 7 8.08 -7.81 3.50
C ALA A 7 7.66 -8.70 4.67
N ALA A 8 7.47 -10.00 4.42
CA ALA A 8 7.15 -10.97 5.47
C ALA A 8 8.26 -11.06 6.54
N LEU A 9 9.52 -11.00 6.12
CA LEU A 9 10.66 -10.99 7.04
C LEU A 9 10.72 -9.71 7.90
N ARG A 10 10.10 -8.63 7.46
CA ARG A 10 9.94 -7.39 8.25
C ARG A 10 8.69 -7.41 9.11
N ALA A 11 8.08 -8.57 9.31
CA ALA A 11 6.87 -8.78 10.11
C ALA A 11 5.65 -8.02 9.55
N ALA A 12 5.61 -7.77 8.23
CA ALA A 12 4.42 -7.22 7.60
C ALA A 12 3.30 -8.27 7.68
N LYS A 13 2.27 -7.97 8.45
CA LYS A 13 1.14 -8.86 8.67
C LYS A 13 -0.16 -8.06 8.61
N PRO A 14 -0.65 -7.78 7.39
CA PRO A 14 -1.88 -7.01 7.25
C PRO A 14 -3.11 -7.77 7.78
N ASP A 15 -4.06 -7.04 8.32
CA ASP A 15 -5.37 -7.57 8.67
C ASP A 15 -6.24 -7.72 7.42
N VAL A 16 -6.01 -6.85 6.44
CA VAL A 16 -6.80 -6.77 5.21
C VAL A 16 -5.87 -6.49 4.04
N VAL A 17 -6.11 -7.16 2.92
CA VAL A 17 -5.45 -6.86 1.64
C VAL A 17 -6.51 -6.36 0.67
N TRP A 18 -6.33 -5.15 0.16
CA TRP A 18 -7.18 -4.55 -0.87
C TRP A 18 -6.41 -4.42 -2.17
N HIS A 19 -7.05 -4.74 -3.28
CA HIS A 19 -6.50 -4.58 -4.63
C HIS A 19 -7.47 -3.83 -5.54
N SER A 20 -7.00 -3.45 -6.73
CA SER A 20 -7.78 -2.64 -7.65
C SER A 20 -8.88 -3.42 -8.39
N GLY A 21 -8.87 -4.74 -8.34
CA GLY A 21 -9.75 -5.58 -9.12
C GLY A 21 -9.19 -6.00 -10.47
N LYS A 22 -8.16 -5.31 -10.98
CA LYS A 22 -7.48 -5.72 -12.21
C LYS A 22 -6.65 -6.97 -11.99
N LEU A 23 -6.58 -7.83 -13.00
CA LEU A 23 -5.92 -9.14 -12.89
C LEU A 23 -4.50 -9.05 -12.36
N ARG A 24 -3.67 -8.15 -12.91
CA ARG A 24 -2.27 -8.03 -12.49
C ARG A 24 -2.14 -7.61 -11.03
N ALA A 25 -2.94 -6.65 -10.57
CA ALA A 25 -2.94 -6.22 -9.18
C ALA A 25 -3.43 -7.33 -8.26
N ARG A 26 -4.47 -8.04 -8.64
CA ARG A 26 -5.00 -9.17 -7.89
C ARG A 26 -3.94 -10.29 -7.75
N GLN A 27 -3.25 -10.63 -8.82
CA GLN A 27 -2.19 -11.65 -8.79
C GLN A 27 -1.04 -11.23 -7.87
N THR A 28 -0.61 -9.98 -7.95
CA THR A 28 0.40 -9.43 -7.03
C THR A 28 -0.09 -9.46 -5.58
N ALA A 29 -1.33 -9.07 -5.36
CA ALA A 29 -1.95 -9.09 -4.03
C ALA A 29 -2.00 -10.50 -3.45
N GLU A 30 -2.30 -11.51 -4.26
CA GLU A 30 -2.31 -12.91 -3.82
C GLU A 30 -0.92 -13.37 -3.35
N ILE A 31 0.15 -12.93 -4.02
CA ILE A 31 1.52 -13.25 -3.63
C ILE A 31 1.84 -12.66 -2.24
N TYR A 32 1.52 -11.39 -2.03
CA TYR A 32 1.74 -10.73 -0.73
C TYR A 32 0.86 -11.32 0.37
N TRP A 33 -0.40 -11.59 0.05
CA TRP A 33 -1.34 -12.22 0.97
C TRP A 33 -0.82 -13.56 1.46
N SER A 34 -0.38 -14.39 0.55
CA SER A 34 0.19 -15.71 0.84
C SER A 34 1.46 -15.61 1.70
N ALA A 35 2.33 -14.66 1.40
CA ALA A 35 3.62 -14.49 2.09
C ALA A 35 3.48 -13.84 3.46
N CYS A 36 2.58 -12.85 3.59
CA CYS A 36 2.52 -12.00 4.78
C CYS A 36 1.43 -12.42 5.76
N ASN A 37 0.23 -12.72 5.29
CA ASN A 37 -0.86 -13.20 6.15
C ASN A 37 -1.99 -13.84 5.34
N PRO A 38 -1.95 -15.16 5.10
CA PRO A 38 -3.01 -15.83 4.35
C PRO A 38 -4.35 -15.87 5.08
N ALA A 39 -4.40 -15.50 6.35
CA ALA A 39 -5.66 -15.39 7.11
C ALA A 39 -6.30 -14.00 6.99
N ALA A 40 -5.62 -13.03 6.35
CA ALA A 40 -6.16 -11.69 6.17
C ALA A 40 -7.39 -11.70 5.25
N ALA A 41 -8.31 -10.76 5.45
CA ALA A 41 -9.39 -10.52 4.50
C ALA A 41 -8.80 -10.04 3.17
N PHE A 42 -9.37 -10.47 2.06
CA PHE A 42 -8.84 -10.21 0.72
C PHE A 42 -9.99 -9.79 -0.20
N SER A 43 -9.92 -8.60 -0.75
CA SER A 43 -10.98 -8.09 -1.63
C SER A 43 -10.51 -6.95 -2.53
N ALA A 44 -11.31 -6.68 -3.57
CA ALA A 44 -11.15 -5.47 -4.35
C ALA A 44 -11.67 -4.27 -3.54
N ALA A 45 -11.07 -3.11 -3.76
CA ALA A 45 -11.48 -1.87 -3.11
C ALA A 45 -11.49 -0.72 -4.11
N ARG A 46 -12.39 0.24 -3.90
CA ARG A 46 -12.46 1.45 -4.69
C ARG A 46 -11.27 2.36 -4.38
N GLY A 47 -10.80 3.09 -5.39
CA GLY A 47 -9.76 4.09 -5.19
C GLY A 47 -8.36 3.60 -5.49
N LEU A 48 -8.21 2.40 -6.08
CA LEU A 48 -6.91 1.82 -6.44
C LEU A 48 -6.70 1.66 -7.95
N GLN A 49 -7.62 2.15 -8.78
CA GLN A 49 -7.45 2.12 -10.24
C GLN A 49 -6.36 3.11 -10.66
N PRO A 50 -5.68 2.88 -11.81
CA PRO A 50 -4.57 3.73 -12.24
C PRO A 50 -4.90 5.22 -12.34
N ASP A 51 -6.15 5.55 -12.69
CA ASP A 51 -6.60 6.93 -12.90
C ASP A 51 -7.46 7.47 -11.75
N ASP A 52 -7.66 6.71 -10.69
CA ASP A 52 -8.45 7.16 -9.55
C ASP A 52 -7.75 8.31 -8.82
N PRO A 53 -8.50 9.32 -8.35
CA PRO A 53 -7.92 10.34 -7.49
C PRO A 53 -7.34 9.71 -6.21
N PRO A 54 -6.09 10.06 -5.82
CA PRO A 54 -5.49 9.53 -4.59
C PRO A 54 -6.31 9.83 -3.33
N GLY A 55 -7.04 10.94 -3.33
CA GLY A 55 -7.91 11.33 -2.22
C GLY A 55 -8.99 10.31 -1.89
N TRP A 56 -9.45 9.53 -2.84
CA TRP A 56 -10.48 8.51 -2.59
C TRP A 56 -9.98 7.45 -1.60
N MET A 57 -8.77 6.95 -1.80
CA MET A 57 -8.21 5.96 -0.88
C MET A 57 -7.75 6.60 0.43
N ARG A 58 -7.16 7.80 0.37
CA ARG A 58 -6.80 8.54 1.57
C ARG A 58 -8.01 8.73 2.48
N ASP A 59 -9.16 9.07 1.93
CA ASP A 59 -10.40 9.28 2.70
C ASP A 59 -10.90 7.97 3.32
N GLN A 60 -10.77 6.84 2.61
CA GLN A 60 -11.13 5.53 3.15
C GLN A 60 -10.25 5.11 4.33
N LEU A 61 -9.01 5.60 4.39
CA LEU A 61 -8.07 5.26 5.46
C LEU A 61 -8.25 6.14 6.72
N VAL A 62 -9.03 7.21 6.63
CA VAL A 62 -9.32 8.06 7.80
C VAL A 62 -10.09 7.24 8.83
N GLY A 63 -9.56 7.18 10.06
CA GLY A 63 -10.18 6.44 11.15
C GLY A 63 -10.03 4.92 11.08
N GLU A 64 -9.31 4.41 10.07
CA GLU A 64 -9.06 2.97 9.95
C GLU A 64 -8.04 2.51 10.98
N THR A 65 -8.41 1.53 11.79
CA THR A 65 -7.53 1.02 12.87
C THR A 65 -6.84 -0.28 12.52
N ARG A 66 -7.29 -0.95 11.45
CA ARG A 66 -6.68 -2.21 10.99
C ARG A 66 -5.43 -1.93 10.17
N SER A 67 -4.53 -2.89 10.12
CA SER A 67 -3.39 -2.86 9.19
C SER A 67 -3.88 -3.22 7.80
N ILE A 68 -3.77 -2.30 6.86
CA ILE A 68 -4.25 -2.47 5.49
C ILE A 68 -3.07 -2.56 4.53
N MET A 69 -3.07 -3.55 3.68
CA MET A 69 -2.16 -3.62 2.54
C MET A 69 -2.90 -3.22 1.29
N LEU A 70 -2.36 -2.26 0.56
CA LEU A 70 -2.92 -1.76 -0.69
C LEU A 70 -2.07 -2.24 -1.86
N VAL A 71 -2.71 -2.83 -2.86
CA VAL A 71 -2.03 -3.29 -4.08
C VAL A 71 -2.72 -2.66 -5.29
N GLY A 72 -1.99 -1.82 -5.98
CA GLY A 72 -2.52 -1.07 -7.11
C GLY A 72 -1.50 -0.95 -8.23
N HIS A 73 -1.45 0.20 -8.84
CA HIS A 73 -0.71 0.47 -10.07
C HIS A 73 0.12 1.75 -9.97
N MET A 74 1.18 1.83 -10.74
CA MET A 74 1.88 3.08 -10.97
C MET A 74 1.20 3.84 -12.12
N PRO A 75 1.13 5.15 -12.11
CA PRO A 75 1.66 6.07 -11.11
C PRO A 75 0.73 6.34 -9.93
N HIS A 76 -0.43 5.68 -9.85
CA HIS A 76 -1.42 5.92 -8.79
C HIS A 76 -0.80 5.74 -7.38
N LEU A 77 -0.05 4.65 -7.16
CA LEU A 77 0.59 4.40 -5.86
C LEU A 77 1.58 5.49 -5.47
N SER A 78 2.34 6.03 -6.41
CA SER A 78 3.23 7.17 -6.16
C SER A 78 2.45 8.41 -5.73
N ARG A 79 1.33 8.68 -6.38
CA ARG A 79 0.46 9.81 -6.04
C ARG A 79 -0.21 9.63 -4.70
N LEU A 80 -0.64 8.41 -4.39
CA LEU A 80 -1.23 8.08 -3.10
C LEU A 80 -0.21 8.24 -1.97
N LEU A 81 1.00 7.72 -2.15
CA LEU A 81 2.09 7.88 -1.18
C LEU A 81 2.38 9.35 -0.92
N GLN A 82 2.48 10.16 -1.97
CA GLN A 82 2.68 11.60 -1.87
C GLN A 82 1.55 12.27 -1.07
N ALA A 83 0.31 11.89 -1.33
CA ALA A 83 -0.86 12.44 -0.65
C ALA A 83 -0.93 12.04 0.82
N LEU A 84 -0.55 10.81 1.16
CA LEU A 84 -0.57 10.32 2.54
C LEU A 84 0.53 10.95 3.39
N ILE A 85 1.75 11.01 2.89
CA ILE A 85 2.87 11.59 3.62
C ILE A 85 2.75 13.10 3.67
N ASP A 86 2.34 13.73 2.57
CA ASP A 86 2.14 15.18 2.45
C ASP A 86 3.31 15.97 3.10
N PRO A 87 4.54 15.80 2.60
CA PRO A 87 5.70 16.38 3.27
C PRO A 87 5.69 17.90 3.22
N PRO A 88 6.24 18.59 4.25
CA PRO A 88 6.34 20.04 4.26
C PRO A 88 7.05 20.57 3.01
N GLY A 89 6.47 21.62 2.39
CA GLY A 89 7.02 22.21 1.16
C GLY A 89 6.75 21.40 -0.09
N GLY A 90 5.99 20.31 -0.02
CA GLY A 90 5.62 19.53 -1.19
C GLY A 90 6.77 18.72 -1.81
N SER A 91 7.77 18.37 -1.02
CA SER A 91 8.91 17.55 -1.48
C SER A 91 8.42 16.25 -2.09
N ALA A 92 9.07 15.79 -3.17
CA ALA A 92 8.72 14.53 -3.80
C ALA A 92 9.02 13.33 -2.88
N VAL A 93 8.08 12.40 -2.81
CA VAL A 93 8.24 11.15 -2.08
C VAL A 93 8.41 10.02 -3.09
N ARG A 94 9.44 9.21 -2.93
CA ARG A 94 9.77 8.15 -3.86
C ARG A 94 9.04 6.86 -3.53
N PHE A 95 8.37 6.28 -4.54
CA PHE A 95 7.86 4.90 -4.47
C PHE A 95 8.74 4.04 -5.37
N PRO A 96 9.43 3.02 -4.83
CA PRO A 96 10.31 2.18 -5.63
C PRO A 96 9.51 1.36 -6.64
N LEU A 97 9.97 1.34 -7.90
CA LEU A 97 9.33 0.55 -8.95
C LEU A 97 9.34 -0.94 -8.57
N HIS A 98 8.20 -1.59 -8.67
CA HIS A 98 7.99 -2.99 -8.23
C HIS A 98 8.35 -3.25 -6.77
N GLY A 99 8.39 -2.20 -5.96
CA GLY A 99 8.73 -2.28 -4.56
C GLY A 99 7.54 -2.29 -3.62
N CYS A 100 7.84 -2.18 -2.34
CA CYS A 100 6.86 -2.13 -1.27
C CYS A 100 7.25 -1.04 -0.28
N VAL A 101 6.28 -0.25 0.15
CA VAL A 101 6.49 0.82 1.13
C VAL A 101 5.56 0.59 2.31
N ALA A 102 6.08 0.62 3.52
CA ALA A 102 5.28 0.55 4.74
C ALA A 102 5.17 1.92 5.37
N LEU A 103 3.96 2.25 5.77
CA LEU A 103 3.64 3.51 6.43
C LEU A 103 3.02 3.25 7.79
N GLU A 104 3.22 4.20 8.69
CA GLU A 104 2.59 4.23 9.99
C GLU A 104 1.93 5.58 10.20
N GLU A 105 0.72 5.57 10.75
CA GLU A 105 0.02 6.79 11.12
C GLU A 105 0.31 7.13 12.59
N ASP A 106 0.70 8.38 12.84
CA ASP A 106 0.99 8.86 14.20
C ASP A 106 -0.09 9.80 14.76
N GLY A 107 -1.33 9.65 14.28
CA GLY A 107 -2.49 10.44 14.70
C GLY A 107 -2.86 11.54 13.73
N GLU A 108 -1.92 12.22 13.09
CA GLU A 108 -2.19 13.30 12.15
C GLU A 108 -1.53 13.09 10.79
N ARG A 109 -0.44 12.36 10.75
CA ARG A 109 0.36 12.17 9.54
C ARG A 109 0.75 10.72 9.36
N TRP A 110 0.93 10.37 8.08
CA TRP A 110 1.55 9.11 7.69
C TRP A 110 3.04 9.33 7.52
N ARG A 111 3.84 8.37 7.97
CA ARG A 111 5.29 8.38 7.75
C ARG A 111 5.77 7.03 7.24
N GLU A 112 6.79 7.05 6.42
CA GLU A 112 7.44 5.83 5.94
C GLU A 112 8.28 5.21 7.07
N ILE A 113 8.06 3.92 7.34
CA ILE A 113 8.87 3.19 8.32
C ILE A 113 9.91 2.31 7.64
N TRP A 114 9.63 1.80 6.46
CA TRP A 114 10.60 1.13 5.61
C TRP A 114 10.10 1.05 4.17
N SER A 115 11.04 0.82 3.25
CA SER A 115 10.74 0.50 1.86
C SER A 115 11.65 -0.62 1.38
N ILE A 116 11.16 -1.38 0.41
CA ILE A 116 11.89 -2.49 -0.19
C ILE A 116 11.90 -2.31 -1.70
N GLU A 117 13.08 -2.37 -2.29
CA GLU A 117 13.27 -2.42 -3.74
C GLU A 117 13.64 -3.85 -4.14
N PRO A 118 13.19 -4.30 -5.33
CA PRO A 118 13.63 -5.61 -5.82
C PRO A 118 15.11 -5.62 -6.14
#